data_1e1b3f4723183447de562d7aeec1ad03
#
_entry.id   1e1b3f4723183447de562d7aeec1ad03
#
_cell.length_a   1.000
_cell.length_b   1.000
_cell.length_c   1.000
_cell.angle_alpha   90.00
_cell.angle_beta   90.00
_cell.angle_gamma   90.00
#
_symmetry.space_group_name_H-M   'P 1'
#
loop_
_entity.id
_entity.type
_entity.pdbx_description
1 polymer ?
#
loop_
_entity_poly.entity_id
_entity_poly.type
_entity_poly.pdbx_seq_one_letter_code
_entity_poly.pdbx_strand_id
1 'polypeptide(L)'
;MRRWNGWGDDSVEFPLNPDALKFLAEKIGQGKPRNDISLPDACRQLPASRLPQHPKISIDAEARIRASFGQSLQDWLKMRFGVVDRVVDGVAFPESSDEVRQLLDYAKANNVIVLPYGGGTSVVGHLTPPAGPRPVLSLNLSRLNRLLHLDRSSQLATFGAGVAGPDLEAQLRAQGYTLGHFPQSFEYSTLGGWVVTRSSGQQSLRYGRIEQMFAGGKLETPNGSFDIPTFPASAAGPDLRELVMGSEGRMGVLTEAIVRVTPLPEYEKFHAVFFPNWDAAEAGVRAVAQSKLPLSMMRLSNPVETLTTLKLAGHAKLIGLLESYLSLRGAGEGKCLMLFGLTGHQATCKQAKRSALQVLANHGGVHVGTYMGDKWKHNRFRSVYLRNTLWQHGFVADTVETACDWPKVKPMMMAMEQAATDALAKFGVKVHTYTHLSHIYAQGSSVYTTFVWPMADDFQTNLQRWQAMKHAVSEAIVHHGGTISHQHGVGKDHAPYLPAEKQPFGMQTLATLFRQFDPDGVMNSGNLIE
;
A
#
# COMPACT_ATOMS: atom_id res chain seq x y z
N MET A 1 -13.48 -13.59 -11.39
CA MET A 1 -14.10 -13.17 -10.10
C MET A 1 -13.00 -12.75 -9.14
N ARG A 2 -13.28 -11.81 -8.19
CA ARG A 2 -12.26 -11.44 -7.20
C ARG A 2 -11.85 -12.64 -6.34
N ARG A 3 -10.55 -12.89 -6.21
CA ARG A 3 -10.03 -13.97 -5.34
C ARG A 3 -10.45 -13.73 -3.90
N TRP A 4 -10.86 -14.79 -3.21
CA TRP A 4 -11.22 -14.69 -1.79
C TRP A 4 -9.98 -14.84 -0.88
N ASN A 5 -8.98 -15.61 -1.33
CA ASN A 5 -7.78 -15.97 -0.57
C ASN A 5 -6.48 -15.43 -1.17
N GLY A 6 -6.54 -14.34 -1.90
CA GLY A 6 -5.36 -13.76 -2.54
C GLY A 6 -5.63 -12.42 -3.20
N TRP A 7 -4.68 -11.97 -4.00
CA TRP A 7 -4.80 -10.70 -4.70
C TRP A 7 -5.55 -10.84 -6.02
N GLY A 8 -6.45 -9.91 -6.26
CA GLY A 8 -6.95 -9.57 -7.57
C GLY A 8 -8.01 -10.51 -8.14
N ASP A 9 -8.15 -10.53 -9.46
CA ASP A 9 -9.09 -11.38 -10.18
C ASP A 9 -8.48 -12.76 -10.44
N ASP A 10 -9.30 -13.82 -10.33
CA ASP A 10 -8.87 -15.21 -10.51
C ASP A 10 -8.53 -15.56 -11.96
N SER A 11 -9.07 -14.80 -12.93
CA SER A 11 -8.74 -14.93 -14.34
C SER A 11 -7.40 -14.29 -14.74
N VAL A 12 -6.79 -13.48 -13.85
CA VAL A 12 -5.52 -12.80 -14.13
C VAL A 12 -4.36 -13.61 -13.55
N GLU A 13 -3.44 -13.96 -14.42
CA GLU A 13 -2.19 -14.64 -14.07
C GLU A 13 -0.98 -13.73 -14.31
N PHE A 14 0.06 -13.94 -13.52
CA PHE A 14 1.37 -13.31 -13.68
C PHE A 14 2.44 -14.40 -13.59
N PRO A 15 2.63 -15.20 -14.66
CA PRO A 15 3.51 -16.36 -14.62
C PRO A 15 4.98 -15.95 -14.43
N LEU A 16 5.70 -16.73 -13.64
CA LEU A 16 7.15 -16.65 -13.56
C LEU A 16 7.78 -17.46 -14.69
N ASN A 17 8.83 -16.89 -15.31
CA ASN A 17 9.61 -17.67 -16.23
C ASN A 17 10.46 -18.72 -15.47
N PRO A 18 10.84 -19.85 -16.12
CA PRO A 18 11.62 -20.92 -15.48
C PRO A 18 12.97 -20.45 -14.91
N ASP A 19 13.64 -19.50 -15.57
CA ASP A 19 14.93 -18.97 -15.12
C ASP A 19 14.78 -18.18 -13.81
N ALA A 20 13.68 -17.46 -13.64
CA ALA A 20 13.38 -16.74 -12.40
C ALA A 20 13.11 -17.70 -11.23
N LEU A 21 12.38 -18.79 -11.46
CA LEU A 21 12.16 -19.83 -10.46
C LEU A 21 13.46 -20.53 -10.08
N LYS A 22 14.29 -20.87 -11.07
CA LYS A 22 15.61 -21.46 -10.85
C LYS A 22 16.51 -20.52 -10.03
N PHE A 23 16.56 -19.24 -10.42
CA PHE A 23 17.31 -18.22 -9.69
C PHE A 23 16.88 -18.13 -8.21
N LEU A 24 15.55 -18.13 -7.96
CA LEU A 24 15.02 -18.07 -6.61
C LEU A 24 15.39 -19.33 -5.81
N ALA A 25 15.22 -20.52 -6.41
CA ALA A 25 15.55 -21.78 -5.79
C ALA A 25 17.06 -21.90 -5.44
N GLU A 26 17.94 -21.40 -6.30
CA GLU A 26 19.40 -21.35 -6.04
C GLU A 26 19.74 -20.41 -4.86
N LYS A 27 19.01 -19.32 -4.69
CA LYS A 27 19.23 -18.33 -3.63
C LYS A 27 18.72 -18.80 -2.26
N ILE A 28 17.50 -19.32 -2.20
CA ILE A 28 16.78 -19.56 -0.94
C ILE A 28 16.29 -21.00 -0.74
N GLY A 29 16.56 -21.89 -1.69
CA GLY A 29 16.08 -23.29 -1.64
C GLY A 29 14.76 -23.47 -2.40
N GLN A 30 14.35 -24.73 -2.55
CA GLN A 30 13.14 -25.12 -3.27
C GLN A 30 11.89 -24.77 -2.46
N GLY A 31 10.91 -24.16 -3.11
CA GLY A 31 9.58 -24.01 -2.57
C GLY A 31 8.81 -25.35 -2.62
N LYS A 32 7.93 -25.56 -1.65
CA LYS A 32 7.04 -26.74 -1.61
C LYS A 32 5.60 -26.26 -1.84
N PRO A 33 5.04 -26.44 -3.05
CA PRO A 33 3.63 -26.13 -3.31
C PRO A 33 2.71 -26.89 -2.37
N ARG A 34 1.61 -26.25 -2.00
CA ARG A 34 0.53 -26.86 -1.23
C ARG A 34 -0.83 -26.48 -1.80
N ASN A 35 -1.84 -27.28 -1.49
CA ASN A 35 -3.23 -26.95 -1.82
C ASN A 35 -3.82 -26.04 -0.75
N ASP A 36 -4.48 -24.98 -1.17
CA ASP A 36 -5.24 -24.10 -0.30
C ASP A 36 -6.61 -24.74 0.04
N ILE A 37 -7.21 -24.31 1.15
CA ILE A 37 -8.60 -24.67 1.44
C ILE A 37 -9.53 -24.05 0.39
N SER A 38 -10.60 -24.75 0.03
CA SER A 38 -11.62 -24.20 -0.86
C SER A 38 -12.52 -23.20 -0.13
N LEU A 39 -13.10 -22.22 -0.86
CA LEU A 39 -14.06 -21.28 -0.26
C LEU A 39 -15.27 -21.98 0.36
N PRO A 40 -15.91 -22.99 -0.26
CA PRO A 40 -17.00 -23.72 0.38
C PRO A 40 -16.60 -24.42 1.69
N ASP A 41 -15.37 -24.96 1.75
CA ASP A 41 -14.88 -25.60 2.97
C ASP A 41 -14.62 -24.58 4.08
N ALA A 42 -14.05 -23.44 3.75
CA ALA A 42 -13.87 -22.33 4.68
C ALA A 42 -15.21 -21.79 5.19
N CYS A 43 -16.21 -21.63 4.31
CA CYS A 43 -17.56 -21.21 4.71
C CYS A 43 -18.23 -22.17 5.70
N ARG A 44 -18.01 -23.49 5.54
CA ARG A 44 -18.59 -24.49 6.48
C ARG A 44 -17.99 -24.44 7.89
N GLN A 45 -16.82 -23.85 8.05
CA GLN A 45 -16.14 -23.75 9.34
C GLN A 45 -16.51 -22.48 10.12
N LEU A 46 -17.31 -21.58 9.53
CA LEU A 46 -17.63 -20.33 10.19
C LEU A 46 -18.51 -20.53 11.43
N PRO A 47 -18.23 -19.80 12.53
CA PRO A 47 -19.15 -19.73 13.65
C PRO A 47 -20.45 -19.03 13.24
N ALA A 48 -21.54 -19.33 13.93
CA ALA A 48 -22.80 -18.62 13.77
C ALA A 48 -22.61 -17.11 14.03
N SER A 49 -23.40 -16.29 13.36
CA SER A 49 -23.43 -14.85 13.61
C SER A 49 -23.95 -14.55 15.03
N ARG A 50 -23.34 -13.60 15.70
CA ARG A 50 -23.75 -13.12 17.03
C ARG A 50 -24.55 -11.81 16.94
N LEU A 51 -24.76 -11.27 15.71
CA LEU A 51 -25.50 -10.03 15.50
C LEU A 51 -27.00 -10.23 15.69
N PRO A 52 -27.70 -9.29 16.35
CA PRO A 52 -29.16 -9.21 16.27
C PRO A 52 -29.59 -9.05 14.80
N GLN A 53 -30.77 -9.58 14.48
CA GLN A 53 -31.30 -9.50 13.12
C GLN A 53 -31.53 -8.05 12.69
N HIS A 54 -31.09 -7.71 11.47
CA HIS A 54 -31.28 -6.40 10.87
C HIS A 54 -31.44 -6.51 9.34
N PRO A 55 -32.41 -5.83 8.72
CA PRO A 55 -32.76 -6.04 7.31
C PRO A 55 -31.64 -5.65 6.32
N LYS A 56 -30.72 -4.76 6.72
CA LYS A 56 -29.59 -4.31 5.89
C LYS A 56 -28.28 -5.04 6.18
N ILE A 57 -28.28 -6.05 7.07
CA ILE A 57 -27.08 -6.81 7.41
C ILE A 57 -27.19 -8.21 6.86
N SER A 58 -26.26 -8.58 6.02
CA SER A 58 -26.10 -9.96 5.52
C SER A 58 -25.25 -10.75 6.50
N ILE A 59 -25.71 -11.94 6.87
CA ILE A 59 -24.99 -12.95 7.64
C ILE A 59 -24.53 -14.12 6.76
N ASP A 60 -24.59 -13.95 5.44
CA ASP A 60 -24.12 -14.95 4.48
C ASP A 60 -22.63 -15.29 4.70
N ALA A 61 -22.31 -16.57 4.68
CA ALA A 61 -20.97 -17.07 5.00
C ALA A 61 -19.88 -16.54 4.06
N GLU A 62 -20.15 -16.51 2.75
CA GLU A 62 -19.20 -16.00 1.77
C GLU A 62 -18.99 -14.49 1.94
N ALA A 63 -20.06 -13.72 2.12
CA ALA A 63 -19.98 -12.28 2.37
C ALA A 63 -19.14 -11.98 3.61
N ARG A 64 -19.34 -12.73 4.70
CA ARG A 64 -18.57 -12.58 5.95
C ARG A 64 -17.08 -12.87 5.76
N ILE A 65 -16.72 -13.96 5.09
CA ILE A 65 -15.33 -14.30 4.80
C ILE A 65 -14.67 -13.19 3.97
N ARG A 66 -15.29 -12.77 2.87
CA ARG A 66 -14.74 -11.76 1.97
C ARG A 66 -14.53 -10.40 2.61
N ALA A 67 -15.30 -10.10 3.67
CA ALA A 67 -15.22 -8.83 4.41
C ALA A 67 -14.37 -8.88 5.68
N SER A 68 -13.73 -10.02 5.98
CA SER A 68 -12.98 -10.25 7.24
C SER A 68 -11.47 -10.11 7.08
N PHE A 69 -10.96 -10.15 5.85
CA PHE A 69 -9.54 -10.24 5.59
C PHE A 69 -9.06 -9.13 4.65
N GLY A 70 -7.84 -8.67 4.88
CA GLY A 70 -7.08 -7.82 3.99
C GLY A 70 -6.05 -8.61 3.16
N GLN A 71 -4.90 -7.99 2.95
CA GLN A 71 -3.79 -8.55 2.19
C GLN A 71 -2.50 -8.66 3.02
N SER A 72 -2.59 -8.55 4.37
CA SER A 72 -1.45 -8.85 5.23
C SER A 72 -1.02 -10.30 5.06
N LEU A 73 0.23 -10.64 5.38
CA LEU A 73 0.65 -12.03 5.27
C LEU A 73 -0.09 -12.92 6.27
N GLN A 74 -0.40 -12.41 7.46
CA GLN A 74 -1.22 -13.12 8.43
C GLN A 74 -2.60 -13.45 7.86
N ASP A 75 -3.26 -12.50 7.17
CA ASP A 75 -4.54 -12.75 6.51
C ASP A 75 -4.43 -13.81 5.42
N TRP A 76 -3.37 -13.76 4.60
CA TRP A 76 -3.10 -14.78 3.58
C TRP A 76 -2.91 -16.17 4.17
N LEU A 77 -2.14 -16.28 5.24
CA LEU A 77 -1.96 -17.55 5.94
C LEU A 77 -3.30 -18.06 6.46
N LYS A 78 -4.09 -17.22 7.13
CA LYS A 78 -5.40 -17.62 7.65
C LYS A 78 -6.33 -18.12 6.55
N MET A 79 -6.53 -17.33 5.50
CA MET A 79 -7.40 -17.69 4.39
C MET A 79 -6.98 -19.02 3.73
N ARG A 80 -5.69 -19.18 3.45
CA ARG A 80 -5.19 -20.30 2.65
C ARG A 80 -5.00 -21.60 3.45
N PHE A 81 -4.73 -21.50 4.74
CA PHE A 81 -4.66 -22.65 5.65
C PHE A 81 -6.02 -23.00 6.29
N GLY A 82 -7.06 -22.18 6.08
CA GLY A 82 -8.39 -22.42 6.62
C GLY A 82 -8.53 -22.10 8.10
N VAL A 83 -7.73 -21.16 8.62
CA VAL A 83 -7.83 -20.70 10.00
C VAL A 83 -8.81 -19.52 10.04
N VAL A 84 -10.10 -19.82 10.03
CA VAL A 84 -11.21 -18.84 9.98
C VAL A 84 -11.89 -18.66 11.35
N ASP A 85 -11.11 -18.73 12.40
CA ASP A 85 -11.52 -18.60 13.80
C ASP A 85 -12.08 -17.22 14.15
N ARG A 86 -11.67 -16.18 13.42
CA ARG A 86 -12.10 -14.80 13.61
C ARG A 86 -12.53 -14.18 12.29
N VAL A 87 -13.84 -14.10 12.13
CA VAL A 87 -14.49 -13.44 11.00
C VAL A 87 -15.53 -12.46 11.52
N VAL A 88 -15.92 -11.49 10.71
CA VAL A 88 -17.02 -10.59 11.04
C VAL A 88 -18.33 -11.37 11.17
N ASP A 89 -19.20 -10.92 12.05
CA ASP A 89 -20.49 -11.56 12.30
C ASP A 89 -21.51 -11.24 11.21
N GLY A 90 -21.35 -10.10 10.51
CA GLY A 90 -22.18 -9.72 9.38
C GLY A 90 -21.54 -8.61 8.54
N VAL A 91 -22.15 -8.33 7.41
CA VAL A 91 -21.71 -7.31 6.45
C VAL A 91 -22.91 -6.45 6.04
N ALA A 92 -22.76 -5.14 6.08
CA ALA A 92 -23.72 -4.20 5.51
C ALA A 92 -23.09 -3.43 4.34
N PHE A 93 -23.91 -3.07 3.34
CA PHE A 93 -23.53 -2.34 2.15
C PHE A 93 -24.32 -1.03 2.05
N PRO A 94 -23.98 0.00 2.82
CA PRO A 94 -24.72 1.28 2.82
C PRO A 94 -24.59 1.99 1.47
N GLU A 95 -25.67 2.66 1.07
CA GLU A 95 -25.78 3.43 -0.19
C GLU A 95 -25.75 4.95 0.03
N SER A 96 -25.81 5.40 1.29
CA SER A 96 -25.77 6.80 1.66
C SER A 96 -25.10 7.04 3.00
N SER A 97 -24.72 8.30 3.30
CA SER A 97 -24.23 8.70 4.62
C SER A 97 -25.28 8.46 5.72
N ASP A 98 -26.56 8.67 5.40
CA ASP A 98 -27.66 8.44 6.35
C ASP A 98 -27.78 6.95 6.73
N GLU A 99 -27.59 6.05 5.78
CA GLU A 99 -27.56 4.62 6.08
C GLU A 99 -26.35 4.22 6.94
N VAL A 100 -25.20 4.84 6.70
CA VAL A 100 -24.03 4.66 7.58
C VAL A 100 -24.35 5.14 9.00
N ARG A 101 -25.01 6.30 9.15
CA ARG A 101 -25.48 6.81 10.44
C ARG A 101 -26.38 5.82 11.14
N GLN A 102 -27.41 5.32 10.47
CA GLN A 102 -28.36 4.33 11.04
C GLN A 102 -27.64 3.05 11.48
N LEU A 103 -26.64 2.60 10.73
CA LEU A 103 -25.87 1.40 11.09
C LEU A 103 -24.91 1.64 12.27
N LEU A 104 -24.38 2.85 12.42
CA LEU A 104 -23.60 3.24 13.61
C LEU A 104 -24.50 3.33 14.86
N ASP A 105 -25.71 3.89 14.73
CA ASP A 105 -26.69 3.93 15.83
C ASP A 105 -27.13 2.52 16.24
N TYR A 106 -27.37 1.63 15.26
CA TYR A 106 -27.61 0.21 15.53
C TYR A 106 -26.44 -0.44 16.27
N ALA A 107 -25.22 -0.21 15.82
CA ALA A 107 -24.03 -0.80 16.42
C ALA A 107 -23.84 -0.33 17.87
N LYS A 108 -24.05 0.96 18.13
CA LYS A 108 -24.03 1.54 19.48
C LYS A 108 -25.09 0.91 20.38
N ALA A 109 -26.34 0.85 19.92
CA ALA A 109 -27.47 0.29 20.70
C ALA A 109 -27.29 -1.20 21.03
N ASN A 110 -26.56 -1.96 20.21
CA ASN A 110 -26.37 -3.41 20.36
C ASN A 110 -24.95 -3.82 20.79
N ASN A 111 -24.11 -2.86 21.19
CA ASN A 111 -22.73 -3.08 21.60
C ASN A 111 -21.89 -3.84 20.55
N VAL A 112 -22.04 -3.48 19.27
CA VAL A 112 -21.38 -4.08 18.11
C VAL A 112 -20.13 -3.29 17.76
N ILE A 113 -19.04 -3.96 17.37
CA ILE A 113 -17.86 -3.31 16.80
C ILE A 113 -18.05 -3.14 15.29
N VAL A 114 -17.74 -1.96 14.78
CA VAL A 114 -17.84 -1.63 13.36
C VAL A 114 -16.45 -1.59 12.74
N LEU A 115 -16.26 -2.34 11.66
CA LEU A 115 -15.08 -2.29 10.80
C LEU A 115 -15.43 -1.64 9.47
N PRO A 116 -15.00 -0.40 9.19
CA PRO A 116 -15.12 0.17 7.86
C PRO A 116 -14.30 -0.63 6.85
N TYR A 117 -14.93 -1.03 5.75
CA TYR A 117 -14.31 -1.82 4.70
C TYR A 117 -14.37 -1.07 3.36
N GLY A 118 -13.23 -0.73 2.81
CA GLY A 118 -13.10 -0.17 1.46
C GLY A 118 -12.83 -1.26 0.43
N GLY A 119 -11.60 -1.32 -0.08
CA GLY A 119 -11.17 -2.31 -1.05
C GLY A 119 -10.56 -3.61 -0.48
N GLY A 120 -10.39 -3.73 0.82
CA GLY A 120 -9.77 -4.92 1.44
C GLY A 120 -8.30 -5.12 1.05
N THR A 121 -7.58 -4.04 0.77
CA THR A 121 -6.19 -4.08 0.25
C THR A 121 -5.12 -3.84 1.30
N SER A 122 -5.51 -3.65 2.56
CA SER A 122 -4.60 -3.43 3.68
C SER A 122 -3.59 -4.58 3.84
N VAL A 123 -2.33 -4.24 4.05
CA VAL A 123 -1.21 -5.19 4.26
C VAL A 123 -0.68 -5.20 5.69
N VAL A 124 -1.36 -4.52 6.63
CA VAL A 124 -0.92 -4.35 8.04
C VAL A 124 -2.01 -4.68 9.06
N GLY A 125 -2.97 -5.54 8.67
CA GLY A 125 -3.96 -6.09 9.60
C GLY A 125 -5.11 -5.15 10.01
N HIS A 126 -5.41 -4.08 9.25
CA HIS A 126 -6.52 -3.16 9.56
C HIS A 126 -7.88 -3.84 9.71
N LEU A 127 -8.11 -4.90 8.91
CA LEU A 127 -9.40 -5.57 8.79
C LEU A 127 -9.52 -6.82 9.69
N THR A 128 -8.47 -7.19 10.39
CA THR A 128 -8.50 -8.34 11.30
C THR A 128 -9.53 -8.08 12.42
N PRO A 129 -10.62 -8.87 12.51
CA PRO A 129 -11.62 -8.66 13.54
C PRO A 129 -11.01 -8.75 14.94
N PRO A 130 -11.36 -7.86 15.88
CA PRO A 130 -10.84 -7.92 17.23
C PRO A 130 -11.32 -9.18 17.95
N ALA A 131 -10.51 -9.66 18.91
CA ALA A 131 -10.93 -10.73 19.80
C ALA A 131 -11.96 -10.21 20.83
N GLY A 132 -12.81 -11.09 21.33
CA GLY A 132 -13.70 -10.76 22.44
C GLY A 132 -15.16 -11.14 22.19
N PRO A 133 -16.02 -10.86 23.18
CA PRO A 133 -17.43 -11.28 23.15
C PRO A 133 -18.32 -10.40 22.25
N ARG A 134 -17.88 -9.18 21.93
CA ARG A 134 -18.66 -8.25 21.10
C ARG A 134 -18.77 -8.76 19.67
N PRO A 135 -19.97 -8.75 19.05
CA PRO A 135 -20.09 -9.04 17.63
C PRO A 135 -19.43 -7.95 16.79
N VAL A 136 -19.04 -8.32 15.56
CA VAL A 136 -18.33 -7.43 14.64
C VAL A 136 -19.12 -7.29 13.33
N LEU A 137 -19.42 -6.06 12.95
CA LEU A 137 -20.09 -5.70 11.70
C LEU A 137 -19.09 -5.04 10.74
N SER A 138 -18.92 -5.59 9.54
CA SER A 138 -18.19 -4.91 8.48
C SER A 138 -19.12 -3.98 7.70
N LEU A 139 -18.75 -2.70 7.56
CA LEU A 139 -19.41 -1.75 6.68
C LEU A 139 -18.66 -1.65 5.34
N ASN A 140 -19.13 -2.38 4.35
CA ASN A 140 -18.56 -2.38 3.01
C ASN A 140 -19.08 -1.18 2.20
N LEU A 141 -18.20 -0.21 1.93
CA LEU A 141 -18.54 1.07 1.33
C LEU A 141 -18.61 1.02 -0.21
N SER A 142 -18.50 -0.15 -0.83
CA SER A 142 -18.42 -0.29 -2.31
C SER A 142 -19.60 0.30 -3.07
N ARG A 143 -20.74 0.55 -2.43
CA ARG A 143 -21.91 1.20 -3.03
C ARG A 143 -21.83 2.73 -2.99
N LEU A 144 -20.95 3.32 -2.19
CA LEU A 144 -20.63 4.74 -2.18
C LEU A 144 -19.53 5.03 -3.24
N ASN A 145 -19.84 4.85 -4.53
CA ASN A 145 -18.83 4.76 -5.59
C ASN A 145 -19.00 5.77 -6.73
N ARG A 146 -19.81 6.81 -6.54
CA ARG A 146 -20.14 7.75 -7.61
C ARG A 146 -19.44 9.09 -7.44
N LEU A 147 -19.15 9.73 -8.57
CA LEU A 147 -18.87 11.17 -8.63
C LEU A 147 -20.18 11.92 -8.31
N LEU A 148 -20.22 12.62 -7.19
CA LEU A 148 -21.39 13.34 -6.71
C LEU A 148 -21.45 14.77 -7.26
N HIS A 149 -20.27 15.42 -7.34
CA HIS A 149 -20.15 16.78 -7.85
C HIS A 149 -18.76 17.03 -8.44
N LEU A 150 -18.68 17.86 -9.48
CA LEU A 150 -17.43 18.34 -10.07
C LEU A 150 -17.49 19.85 -10.24
N ASP A 151 -16.79 20.59 -9.39
CA ASP A 151 -16.54 22.02 -9.57
C ASP A 151 -15.31 22.21 -10.48
N ARG A 152 -15.58 22.54 -11.75
CA ARG A 152 -14.55 22.75 -12.76
C ARG A 152 -13.73 24.02 -12.52
N SER A 153 -14.35 25.03 -11.89
CA SER A 153 -13.69 26.32 -11.62
C SER A 153 -12.64 26.18 -10.53
N SER A 154 -12.96 25.43 -9.48
CA SER A 154 -12.04 25.18 -8.35
C SER A 154 -11.21 23.91 -8.52
N GLN A 155 -11.49 23.11 -9.56
CA GLN A 155 -10.89 21.77 -9.79
C GLN A 155 -11.06 20.85 -8.58
N LEU A 156 -12.28 20.80 -8.04
CA LEU A 156 -12.65 19.95 -6.92
C LEU A 156 -13.70 18.92 -7.36
N ALA A 157 -13.48 17.67 -7.00
CA ALA A 157 -14.42 16.58 -7.24
C ALA A 157 -14.84 15.94 -5.91
N THR A 158 -16.16 15.81 -5.70
CA THR A 158 -16.75 15.10 -4.56
C THR A 158 -17.14 13.71 -4.99
N PHE A 159 -16.64 12.71 -4.29
CA PHE A 159 -16.96 11.31 -4.51
C PHE A 159 -17.51 10.65 -3.26
N GLY A 160 -18.34 9.62 -3.45
CA GLY A 160 -18.55 8.63 -2.42
C GLY A 160 -17.22 7.91 -2.10
N ALA A 161 -16.90 7.79 -0.81
CA ALA A 161 -15.57 7.35 -0.36
C ALA A 161 -15.24 5.88 -0.69
N GLY A 162 -16.24 5.07 -1.06
CA GLY A 162 -16.07 3.68 -1.49
C GLY A 162 -15.67 3.49 -2.95
N VAL A 163 -15.48 4.57 -3.72
CA VAL A 163 -15.10 4.46 -5.14
C VAL A 163 -13.70 3.84 -5.28
N ALA A 164 -13.57 2.81 -6.10
CA ALA A 164 -12.28 2.18 -6.41
C ALA A 164 -11.48 3.01 -7.43
N GLY A 165 -10.15 2.84 -7.42
CA GLY A 165 -9.25 3.60 -8.30
C GLY A 165 -9.63 3.62 -9.77
N PRO A 166 -9.86 2.47 -10.44
CA PRO A 166 -10.25 2.43 -11.85
C PRO A 166 -11.55 3.17 -12.13
N ASP A 167 -12.57 3.02 -11.26
CA ASP A 167 -13.88 3.65 -11.44
C ASP A 167 -13.81 5.17 -11.21
N LEU A 168 -13.01 5.61 -10.22
CA LEU A 168 -12.75 7.02 -9.96
C LEU A 168 -12.09 7.68 -11.19
N GLU A 169 -11.01 7.08 -11.69
CA GLU A 169 -10.30 7.60 -12.87
C GLU A 169 -11.18 7.57 -14.13
N ALA A 170 -11.99 6.51 -14.33
CA ALA A 170 -12.91 6.44 -15.46
C ALA A 170 -13.95 7.59 -15.44
N GLN A 171 -14.55 7.84 -14.27
CA GLN A 171 -15.50 8.93 -14.09
C GLN A 171 -14.87 10.32 -14.30
N LEU A 172 -13.64 10.54 -13.80
CA LEU A 172 -12.91 11.79 -14.00
C LEU A 172 -12.47 11.98 -15.45
N ARG A 173 -11.93 10.93 -16.10
CA ARG A 173 -11.48 10.98 -17.50
C ARG A 173 -12.60 11.29 -18.47
N ALA A 174 -13.81 10.79 -18.22
CA ALA A 174 -15.01 11.15 -18.96
C ALA A 174 -15.33 12.67 -18.89
N GLN A 175 -14.80 13.35 -17.88
CA GLN A 175 -14.94 14.79 -17.67
C GLN A 175 -13.69 15.62 -18.07
N GLY A 176 -12.62 14.95 -18.58
CA GLY A 176 -11.35 15.57 -18.95
C GLY A 176 -10.35 15.76 -17.80
N TYR A 177 -10.56 15.11 -16.67
CA TYR A 177 -9.74 15.23 -15.46
C TYR A 177 -9.11 13.90 -15.04
N THR A 178 -8.16 13.97 -14.12
CA THR A 178 -7.57 12.85 -13.39
C THR A 178 -7.29 13.26 -11.94
N LEU A 179 -7.37 12.33 -11.01
CA LEU A 179 -6.82 12.51 -9.67
C LEU A 179 -5.31 12.29 -9.67
N GLY A 180 -4.85 11.30 -10.45
CA GLY A 180 -3.43 10.96 -10.55
C GLY A 180 -2.88 10.19 -9.34
N HIS A 181 -3.75 9.69 -8.48
CA HIS A 181 -3.37 8.87 -7.34
C HIS A 181 -3.32 7.39 -7.74
N PHE A 182 -2.12 6.86 -7.91
CA PHE A 182 -1.87 5.51 -8.43
C PHE A 182 -1.06 4.67 -7.43
N PRO A 183 -1.63 4.24 -6.28
CA PRO A 183 -0.95 3.29 -5.41
C PRO A 183 -0.79 1.93 -6.10
N GLN A 184 0.08 1.08 -5.59
CA GLN A 184 0.26 -0.27 -6.15
C GLN A 184 -1.04 -1.10 -6.10
N SER A 185 -1.87 -0.86 -5.08
CA SER A 185 -3.18 -1.49 -4.88
C SER A 185 -4.33 -0.85 -5.68
N PHE A 186 -4.04 0.02 -6.64
CA PHE A 186 -4.99 0.87 -7.38
C PHE A 186 -6.24 0.14 -7.88
N GLU A 187 -6.10 -1.10 -8.34
CA GLU A 187 -7.20 -1.89 -8.90
C GLU A 187 -8.40 -2.05 -7.94
N TYR A 188 -8.12 -2.18 -6.64
CA TYR A 188 -9.14 -2.50 -5.64
C TYR A 188 -9.21 -1.53 -4.47
N SER A 189 -8.18 -0.73 -4.25
CA SER A 189 -8.19 0.25 -3.16
C SER A 189 -9.14 1.40 -3.46
N THR A 190 -9.73 1.97 -2.42
CA THR A 190 -10.77 2.99 -2.52
C THR A 190 -10.29 4.34 -2.04
N LEU A 191 -10.95 5.40 -2.51
CA LEU A 191 -10.63 6.78 -2.13
C LEU A 191 -10.65 7.00 -0.62
N GLY A 192 -11.70 6.53 0.07
CA GLY A 192 -11.78 6.64 1.53
C GLY A 192 -10.65 5.88 2.23
N GLY A 193 -10.32 4.67 1.72
CA GLY A 193 -9.18 3.91 2.22
C GLY A 193 -7.87 4.67 2.07
N TRP A 194 -7.63 5.33 0.93
CA TRP A 194 -6.43 6.15 0.73
C TRP A 194 -6.33 7.29 1.73
N VAL A 195 -7.43 8.02 1.96
CA VAL A 195 -7.47 9.15 2.91
C VAL A 195 -7.17 8.66 4.33
N VAL A 196 -7.89 7.66 4.82
CA VAL A 196 -7.77 7.22 6.21
C VAL A 196 -6.48 6.46 6.52
N THR A 197 -5.69 6.08 5.51
CA THR A 197 -4.37 5.42 5.69
C THR A 197 -3.19 6.26 5.20
N ARG A 198 -3.39 7.51 4.77
CA ARG A 198 -2.35 8.39 4.22
C ARG A 198 -1.59 7.76 3.05
N SER A 199 -2.30 7.13 2.13
CA SER A 199 -1.74 6.45 0.99
C SER A 199 -0.91 7.37 0.09
N SER A 200 0.12 6.81 -0.57
CA SER A 200 0.92 7.50 -1.57
C SER A 200 0.83 6.83 -2.94
N GLY A 201 0.63 7.62 -3.97
CA GLY A 201 0.61 7.15 -5.35
C GLY A 201 2.01 7.16 -5.98
N GLN A 202 2.26 6.27 -6.94
CA GLN A 202 3.56 6.15 -7.64
C GLN A 202 3.97 7.43 -8.40
N GLN A 203 3.02 8.30 -8.74
CA GLN A 203 3.27 9.58 -9.40
C GLN A 203 3.09 10.80 -8.45
N SER A 204 3.34 10.59 -7.16
CA SER A 204 3.16 11.62 -6.12
C SER A 204 4.06 12.85 -6.26
N LEU A 205 5.17 12.78 -6.98
CA LEU A 205 5.99 13.96 -7.30
C LEU A 205 5.22 14.96 -8.18
N ARG A 206 4.32 14.49 -9.03
CA ARG A 206 3.50 15.35 -9.90
C ARG A 206 2.20 15.75 -9.21
N TYR A 207 1.46 14.76 -8.69
CA TYR A 207 0.10 14.94 -8.25
C TYR A 207 -0.03 15.18 -6.74
N GLY A 208 1.04 14.93 -5.99
CA GLY A 208 1.03 14.94 -4.54
C GLY A 208 0.65 13.57 -3.95
N ARG A 209 0.78 13.47 -2.65
CA ARG A 209 0.23 12.38 -1.84
C ARG A 209 -1.25 12.67 -1.56
N ILE A 210 -1.97 11.68 -1.00
CA ILE A 210 -3.40 11.87 -0.70
C ILE A 210 -3.66 13.05 0.25
N GLU A 211 -2.72 13.37 1.13
CA GLU A 211 -2.82 14.52 2.05
C GLU A 211 -2.92 15.86 1.31
N GLN A 212 -2.27 15.96 0.16
CA GLN A 212 -2.30 17.15 -0.68
C GLN A 212 -3.53 17.18 -1.61
N MET A 213 -4.06 16.01 -1.94
CA MET A 213 -5.24 15.87 -2.79
C MET A 213 -6.55 16.03 -2.01
N PHE A 214 -6.64 15.51 -0.79
CA PHE A 214 -7.83 15.58 0.05
C PHE A 214 -8.09 17.02 0.46
N ALA A 215 -9.25 17.56 0.08
CA ALA A 215 -9.64 18.94 0.33
C ALA A 215 -10.66 19.07 1.45
N GLY A 216 -11.48 18.05 1.69
CA GLY A 216 -12.56 18.02 2.66
C GLY A 216 -13.44 16.80 2.48
N GLY A 217 -14.56 16.72 3.19
CA GLY A 217 -15.47 15.59 3.07
C GLY A 217 -16.42 15.44 4.25
N LYS A 218 -17.03 14.26 4.36
CA LYS A 218 -17.99 13.94 5.42
C LYS A 218 -17.61 12.63 6.12
N LEU A 219 -17.43 12.69 7.43
CA LEU A 219 -17.18 11.55 8.30
C LEU A 219 -18.38 11.32 9.22
N GLU A 220 -18.97 10.14 9.16
CA GLU A 220 -19.99 9.71 10.11
C GLU A 220 -19.31 9.00 11.29
N THR A 221 -19.55 9.49 12.51
CA THR A 221 -18.93 8.96 13.73
C THR A 221 -20.00 8.49 14.72
N PRO A 222 -19.72 7.60 15.68
CA PRO A 222 -20.68 7.23 16.72
C PRO A 222 -21.21 8.43 17.54
N ASN A 223 -20.48 9.54 17.55
CA ASN A 223 -20.81 10.76 18.29
C ASN A 223 -21.44 11.88 17.43
N GLY A 224 -21.71 11.64 16.15
CA GLY A 224 -22.31 12.64 15.24
C GLY A 224 -21.60 12.73 13.89
N SER A 225 -22.11 13.56 13.00
CA SER A 225 -21.48 13.85 11.71
C SER A 225 -20.40 14.91 11.87
N PHE A 226 -19.30 14.71 11.14
CA PHE A 226 -18.19 15.65 11.08
C PHE A 226 -17.97 16.07 9.62
N ASP A 227 -18.45 17.27 9.31
CA ASP A 227 -18.31 17.88 7.99
C ASP A 227 -17.03 18.70 7.95
N ILE A 228 -16.23 18.48 6.91
CA ILE A 228 -14.94 19.16 6.70
C ILE A 228 -15.07 20.03 5.46
N PRO A 229 -15.25 21.36 5.64
CA PRO A 229 -15.37 22.29 4.52
C PRO A 229 -14.04 22.45 3.77
N THR A 230 -14.14 22.86 2.50
CA THR A 230 -12.98 23.12 1.66
C THR A 230 -12.60 24.60 1.66
N PHE A 231 -11.31 24.87 1.80
CA PHE A 231 -10.73 26.19 1.63
C PHE A 231 -9.47 26.11 0.76
N PRO A 232 -9.15 27.12 -0.06
CA PRO A 232 -7.88 27.18 -0.78
C PRO A 232 -6.68 27.19 0.18
N ALA A 233 -6.83 27.95 1.26
CA ALA A 233 -5.92 28.02 2.42
C ALA A 233 -6.70 28.57 3.61
N SER A 234 -6.29 28.22 4.83
CA SER A 234 -6.88 28.76 6.07
C SER A 234 -5.79 28.94 7.12
N ALA A 235 -5.87 30.04 7.85
CA ALA A 235 -5.09 30.32 9.07
C ALA A 235 -5.97 30.29 10.33
N ALA A 236 -7.19 29.71 10.24
CA ALA A 236 -8.15 29.65 11.33
C ALA A 236 -7.90 28.43 12.25
N GLY A 237 -6.72 28.36 12.84
CA GLY A 237 -6.32 27.30 13.76
C GLY A 237 -5.80 26.02 13.05
N PRO A 238 -5.71 24.88 13.78
CA PRO A 238 -5.26 23.62 13.23
C PRO A 238 -6.16 23.09 12.12
N ASP A 239 -5.56 22.44 11.12
CA ASP A 239 -6.29 21.84 10.00
C ASP A 239 -6.96 20.53 10.44
N LEU A 240 -8.27 20.53 10.55
CA LEU A 240 -9.04 19.37 11.01
C LEU A 240 -9.09 18.22 9.99
N ARG A 241 -8.68 18.42 8.73
CA ARG A 241 -8.51 17.33 7.77
C ARG A 241 -7.46 16.34 8.26
N GLU A 242 -6.44 16.83 8.96
CA GLU A 242 -5.34 16.01 9.51
C GLU A 242 -5.84 14.98 10.53
N LEU A 243 -6.97 15.21 11.20
CA LEU A 243 -7.57 14.25 12.14
C LEU A 243 -8.12 13.02 11.43
N VAL A 244 -8.70 13.21 10.24
CA VAL A 244 -9.29 12.12 9.44
C VAL A 244 -8.20 11.33 8.70
N MET A 245 -7.20 12.04 8.20
CA MET A 245 -6.08 11.42 7.47
C MET A 245 -5.21 10.58 8.42
N GLY A 246 -5.14 9.27 8.16
CA GLY A 246 -4.43 8.33 9.03
C GLY A 246 -5.21 7.85 10.25
N SER A 247 -6.52 8.12 10.31
CA SER A 247 -7.40 7.65 11.40
C SER A 247 -7.72 6.15 11.34
N GLU A 248 -7.54 5.51 10.21
CA GLU A 248 -7.69 4.06 9.99
C GLU A 248 -9.03 3.50 10.45
N GLY A 249 -10.10 4.32 10.36
CA GLY A 249 -11.44 3.94 10.77
C GLY A 249 -11.69 3.96 12.29
N ARG A 250 -10.78 4.52 13.09
CA ARG A 250 -10.95 4.64 14.55
C ARG A 250 -11.86 5.79 14.96
N MET A 251 -12.02 6.79 14.12
CA MET A 251 -12.85 7.97 14.42
C MET A 251 -14.24 7.89 13.81
N GLY A 252 -14.45 7.02 12.82
CA GLY A 252 -15.72 6.93 12.10
C GLY A 252 -15.53 6.37 10.69
N VAL A 253 -16.55 6.58 9.88
CA VAL A 253 -16.66 6.12 8.50
C VAL A 253 -16.66 7.34 7.57
N LEU A 254 -15.61 7.51 6.77
CA LEU A 254 -15.59 8.53 5.72
C LEU A 254 -16.58 8.10 4.62
N THR A 255 -17.63 8.89 4.41
CA THR A 255 -18.69 8.59 3.44
C THR A 255 -18.53 9.38 2.16
N GLU A 256 -18.03 10.60 2.24
CA GLU A 256 -17.75 11.47 1.11
C GLU A 256 -16.35 12.07 1.22
N ALA A 257 -15.64 12.15 0.11
CA ALA A 257 -14.34 12.80 0.02
C ALA A 257 -14.31 13.81 -1.12
N ILE A 258 -13.86 15.03 -0.82
CA ILE A 258 -13.63 16.09 -1.80
C ILE A 258 -12.14 16.13 -2.10
N VAL A 259 -11.79 15.99 -3.37
CA VAL A 259 -10.39 15.91 -3.82
C VAL A 259 -10.05 16.91 -4.90
N ARG A 260 -8.82 17.40 -4.89
CA ARG A 260 -8.26 18.26 -5.92
C ARG A 260 -7.91 17.44 -7.15
N VAL A 261 -8.48 17.81 -8.29
CA VAL A 261 -8.25 17.12 -9.57
C VAL A 261 -7.49 18.03 -10.54
N THR A 262 -6.85 17.42 -11.53
CA THR A 262 -6.12 18.16 -12.57
C THR A 262 -6.61 17.77 -13.96
N PRO A 263 -6.53 18.65 -14.98
CA PRO A 263 -6.77 18.26 -16.36
C PRO A 263 -5.86 17.10 -16.81
N LEU A 264 -6.35 16.30 -17.76
CA LEU A 264 -5.56 15.19 -18.32
C LEU A 264 -4.25 15.70 -18.90
N PRO A 265 -3.12 15.00 -18.67
CA PRO A 265 -1.82 15.42 -19.20
C PRO A 265 -1.71 15.17 -20.68
N GLU A 266 -1.05 16.09 -21.40
CA GLU A 266 -0.75 15.97 -22.85
C GLU A 266 0.36 14.94 -23.12
N TYR A 267 1.27 14.78 -22.17
CA TYR A 267 2.48 13.99 -22.31
C TYR A 267 2.72 13.14 -21.07
N GLU A 268 3.05 11.87 -21.31
CA GLU A 268 3.48 10.97 -20.25
C GLU A 268 4.52 9.99 -20.80
N LYS A 269 5.74 9.98 -20.24
CA LYS A 269 6.82 9.06 -20.57
C LYS A 269 7.65 8.71 -19.36
N PHE A 270 8.14 7.46 -19.35
CA PHE A 270 8.99 6.94 -18.29
C PHE A 270 10.33 6.50 -18.88
N HIS A 271 11.40 6.89 -18.22
CA HIS A 271 12.78 6.69 -18.65
C HIS A 271 13.53 5.79 -17.69
N ALA A 272 14.54 5.07 -18.20
CA ALA A 272 15.42 4.22 -17.40
C ALA A 272 16.87 4.73 -17.47
N VAL A 273 17.52 4.73 -16.29
CA VAL A 273 18.93 5.10 -16.11
C VAL A 273 19.60 4.04 -15.24
N PHE A 274 20.79 3.59 -15.62
CA PHE A 274 21.60 2.71 -14.79
C PHE A 274 22.77 3.47 -14.18
N PHE A 275 23.09 3.16 -12.94
CA PHE A 275 24.25 3.68 -12.24
C PHE A 275 25.24 2.57 -11.92
N PRO A 276 26.56 2.90 -11.78
CA PRO A 276 27.59 1.89 -11.53
C PRO A 276 27.44 1.19 -10.16
N ASN A 277 26.91 1.89 -9.17
CA ASN A 277 26.74 1.39 -7.80
C ASN A 277 25.69 2.22 -7.05
N TRP A 278 25.37 1.80 -5.81
CA TRP A 278 24.38 2.46 -4.97
C TRP A 278 24.75 3.91 -4.62
N ASP A 279 25.99 4.19 -4.25
CA ASP A 279 26.39 5.51 -3.78
C ASP A 279 26.26 6.57 -4.89
N ALA A 280 26.66 6.23 -6.09
CA ALA A 280 26.46 7.07 -7.29
C ALA A 280 24.97 7.27 -7.61
N ALA A 281 24.17 6.21 -7.50
CA ALA A 281 22.73 6.24 -7.75
C ALA A 281 22.00 7.12 -6.72
N GLU A 282 22.27 6.91 -5.44
CA GLU A 282 21.68 7.70 -4.35
C GLU A 282 22.03 9.19 -4.48
N ALA A 283 23.30 9.51 -4.75
CA ALA A 283 23.74 10.88 -4.93
C ALA A 283 23.05 11.56 -6.14
N GLY A 284 22.94 10.86 -7.27
CA GLY A 284 22.27 11.35 -8.47
C GLY A 284 20.77 11.57 -8.25
N VAL A 285 20.10 10.62 -7.63
CA VAL A 285 18.66 10.70 -7.32
C VAL A 285 18.36 11.83 -6.32
N ARG A 286 19.18 11.98 -5.27
CA ARG A 286 19.08 13.07 -4.31
C ARG A 286 19.27 14.43 -4.98
N ALA A 287 20.28 14.56 -5.83
CA ALA A 287 20.53 15.80 -6.56
C ALA A 287 19.34 16.21 -7.45
N VAL A 288 18.71 15.25 -8.14
CA VAL A 288 17.50 15.50 -8.92
C VAL A 288 16.32 15.88 -8.01
N ALA A 289 16.11 15.19 -6.89
CA ALA A 289 15.02 15.52 -5.96
C ALA A 289 15.16 16.94 -5.39
N GLN A 290 16.37 17.31 -4.99
CA GLN A 290 16.67 18.62 -4.41
C GLN A 290 16.64 19.76 -5.45
N SER A 291 16.82 19.47 -6.74
CA SER A 291 16.67 20.45 -7.82
C SER A 291 15.22 20.85 -8.12
N LYS A 292 14.24 20.17 -7.50
CA LYS A 292 12.79 20.41 -7.68
C LYS A 292 12.33 20.40 -9.14
N LEU A 293 12.98 19.61 -9.99
CA LEU A 293 12.54 19.41 -11.38
C LEU A 293 11.13 18.79 -11.39
N PRO A 294 10.25 19.20 -12.31
CA PRO A 294 8.86 18.73 -12.36
C PRO A 294 8.76 17.31 -12.96
N LEU A 295 9.31 16.33 -12.24
CA LEU A 295 9.15 14.91 -12.55
C LEU A 295 7.83 14.40 -11.97
N SER A 296 7.28 13.32 -12.54
CA SER A 296 6.06 12.70 -12.00
C SER A 296 6.37 11.57 -11.02
N MET A 297 7.48 10.89 -11.19
CA MET A 297 7.95 9.82 -10.30
C MET A 297 9.46 9.64 -10.39
N MET A 298 10.03 9.10 -9.34
CA MET A 298 11.37 8.52 -9.32
C MET A 298 11.34 7.22 -8.51
N ARG A 299 12.03 6.20 -9.00
CA ARG A 299 12.20 4.91 -8.31
C ARG A 299 13.64 4.46 -8.51
N LEU A 300 14.32 4.10 -7.42
CA LEU A 300 15.68 3.59 -7.46
C LEU A 300 15.73 2.18 -6.86
N SER A 301 16.13 1.20 -7.64
CA SER A 301 16.33 -0.19 -7.21
C SER A 301 17.78 -0.41 -6.78
N ASN A 302 17.99 -1.10 -5.65
CA ASN A 302 19.32 -1.52 -5.24
C ASN A 302 19.90 -2.60 -6.19
N PRO A 303 21.18 -2.98 -6.07
CA PRO A 303 21.78 -3.95 -6.98
C PRO A 303 21.04 -5.29 -7.01
N VAL A 304 20.56 -5.75 -5.87
CA VAL A 304 19.83 -7.04 -5.75
C VAL A 304 18.49 -6.97 -6.46
N GLU A 305 17.71 -5.90 -6.26
CA GLU A 305 16.44 -5.71 -6.97
C GLU A 305 16.66 -5.52 -8.47
N THR A 306 17.70 -4.78 -8.85
CA THR A 306 18.07 -4.57 -10.27
C THR A 306 18.33 -5.91 -10.95
N LEU A 307 19.17 -6.77 -10.34
CA LEU A 307 19.43 -8.11 -10.85
C LEU A 307 18.15 -8.96 -10.91
N THR A 308 17.36 -8.95 -9.84
CA THR A 308 16.10 -9.70 -9.75
C THR A 308 15.13 -9.27 -10.86
N THR A 309 14.99 -7.95 -11.08
CA THR A 309 14.15 -7.39 -12.15
C THR A 309 14.61 -7.84 -13.54
N LEU A 310 15.92 -7.83 -13.81
CA LEU A 310 16.48 -8.30 -15.07
C LEU A 310 16.24 -9.80 -15.27
N LYS A 311 16.38 -10.62 -14.25
CA LYS A 311 16.08 -12.07 -14.31
C LYS A 311 14.59 -12.35 -14.53
N LEU A 312 13.71 -11.61 -13.88
CA LEU A 312 12.26 -11.72 -14.08
C LEU A 312 11.80 -11.30 -15.49
N ALA A 313 12.54 -10.43 -16.17
CA ALA A 313 12.19 -9.92 -17.49
C ALA A 313 12.25 -10.98 -18.61
N GLY A 314 13.03 -12.05 -18.48
CA GLY A 314 12.99 -13.27 -19.31
C GLY A 314 13.60 -13.17 -20.70
N HIS A 315 14.15 -12.05 -21.16
CA HIS A 315 14.73 -11.86 -22.49
C HIS A 315 16.27 -11.98 -22.47
N ALA A 316 16.81 -13.16 -22.18
CA ALA A 316 18.24 -13.38 -21.88
C ALA A 316 19.21 -12.75 -22.92
N LYS A 317 18.94 -12.88 -24.24
CA LYS A 317 19.79 -12.30 -25.28
C LYS A 317 19.81 -10.77 -25.24
N LEU A 318 18.63 -10.15 -25.13
CA LEU A 318 18.50 -8.69 -25.08
C LEU A 318 19.12 -8.13 -23.80
N ILE A 319 18.92 -8.80 -22.68
CA ILE A 319 19.52 -8.45 -21.38
C ILE A 319 21.04 -8.59 -21.47
N GLY A 320 21.59 -9.64 -22.08
CA GLY A 320 23.03 -9.81 -22.26
C GLY A 320 23.67 -8.67 -23.10
N LEU A 321 22.99 -8.23 -24.16
CA LEU A 321 23.42 -7.06 -24.94
C LEU A 321 23.40 -5.77 -24.11
N LEU A 322 22.34 -5.57 -23.34
CA LEU A 322 22.22 -4.43 -22.44
C LEU A 322 23.32 -4.46 -21.36
N GLU A 323 23.58 -5.60 -20.75
CA GLU A 323 24.64 -5.76 -19.73
C GLU A 323 26.03 -5.50 -20.30
N SER A 324 26.31 -5.97 -21.52
CA SER A 324 27.58 -5.68 -22.23
C SER A 324 27.75 -4.19 -22.50
N TYR A 325 26.69 -3.53 -22.98
CA TYR A 325 26.69 -2.08 -23.20
C TYR A 325 26.92 -1.30 -21.90
N LEU A 326 26.19 -1.67 -20.82
CA LEU A 326 26.31 -1.02 -19.52
C LEU A 326 27.71 -1.20 -18.90
N SER A 327 28.31 -2.38 -19.04
CA SER A 327 29.68 -2.65 -18.59
C SER A 327 30.71 -1.75 -19.31
N LEU A 328 30.57 -1.57 -20.63
CA LEU A 328 31.41 -0.64 -21.41
C LEU A 328 31.24 0.83 -20.96
N ARG A 329 30.09 1.16 -20.40
CA ARG A 329 29.78 2.50 -19.87
C ARG A 329 30.06 2.66 -18.38
N GLY A 330 30.71 1.69 -17.76
CA GLY A 330 31.08 1.71 -16.33
C GLY A 330 29.99 1.26 -15.35
N ALA A 331 28.82 0.81 -15.83
CA ALA A 331 27.73 0.28 -15.02
C ALA A 331 27.68 -1.27 -15.13
N GLY A 332 28.69 -1.93 -14.61
CA GLY A 332 28.85 -3.38 -14.64
C GLY A 332 28.16 -4.11 -13.49
N GLU A 333 28.93 -4.90 -12.76
CA GLU A 333 28.45 -5.59 -11.55
C GLU A 333 28.15 -4.57 -10.44
N GLY A 334 27.05 -4.80 -9.67
CA GLY A 334 26.61 -3.86 -8.63
C GLY A 334 25.79 -2.67 -9.14
N LYS A 335 25.41 -2.66 -10.43
CA LYS A 335 24.58 -1.60 -11.03
C LYS A 335 23.22 -1.44 -10.38
N CYS A 336 22.73 -0.20 -10.32
CA CYS A 336 21.41 0.17 -9.82
C CYS A 336 20.54 0.72 -10.96
N LEU A 337 19.29 0.27 -11.04
CA LEU A 337 18.30 0.77 -11.98
C LEU A 337 17.48 1.89 -11.36
N MET A 338 17.45 3.04 -12.01
CA MET A 338 16.54 4.13 -11.73
C MET A 338 15.50 4.25 -12.84
N LEU A 339 14.22 4.40 -12.46
CA LEU A 339 13.16 4.85 -13.34
C LEU A 339 12.73 6.26 -12.93
N PHE A 340 12.45 7.12 -13.91
CA PHE A 340 11.82 8.41 -13.66
C PHE A 340 10.75 8.71 -14.69
N GLY A 341 9.72 9.42 -14.27
CA GLY A 341 8.55 9.76 -15.07
C GLY A 341 8.43 11.25 -15.34
N LEU A 342 7.85 11.57 -16.49
CA LEU A 342 7.53 12.91 -16.95
C LEU A 342 6.07 12.93 -17.39
N THR A 343 5.26 13.77 -16.75
CA THR A 343 3.82 13.86 -17.00
C THR A 343 3.39 15.32 -16.94
N GLY A 344 2.65 15.80 -17.93
CA GLY A 344 2.13 17.18 -17.99
C GLY A 344 2.23 17.81 -19.37
N HIS A 345 2.55 19.10 -19.45
CA HIS A 345 2.76 19.81 -20.72
C HIS A 345 4.04 19.37 -21.41
N GLN A 346 3.97 19.15 -22.72
CA GLN A 346 5.06 18.59 -23.50
C GLN A 346 6.35 19.43 -23.42
N ALA A 347 6.24 20.75 -23.49
CA ALA A 347 7.41 21.65 -23.42
C ALA A 347 8.13 21.55 -22.08
N THR A 348 7.37 21.60 -20.98
CA THR A 348 7.88 21.45 -19.59
C THR A 348 8.55 20.10 -19.40
N CYS A 349 7.92 19.02 -19.88
CA CYS A 349 8.47 17.67 -19.79
C CYS A 349 9.78 17.50 -20.58
N LYS A 350 9.89 18.10 -21.77
CA LYS A 350 11.13 18.07 -22.58
C LYS A 350 12.28 18.79 -21.87
N GLN A 351 12.01 19.95 -21.26
CA GLN A 351 13.03 20.68 -20.52
C GLN A 351 13.44 19.93 -19.26
N ALA A 352 12.47 19.46 -18.46
CA ALA A 352 12.75 18.67 -17.25
C ALA A 352 13.57 17.41 -17.56
N LYS A 353 13.28 16.72 -18.66
CA LYS A 353 14.08 15.59 -19.14
C LYS A 353 15.54 15.95 -19.36
N ARG A 354 15.82 17.04 -20.08
CA ARG A 354 17.20 17.49 -20.35
C ARG A 354 17.95 17.73 -19.04
N SER A 355 17.34 18.51 -18.14
CA SER A 355 17.95 18.87 -16.87
C SER A 355 18.17 17.63 -15.99
N ALA A 356 17.17 16.73 -15.89
CA ALA A 356 17.32 15.51 -15.11
C ALA A 356 18.44 14.61 -15.66
N LEU A 357 18.49 14.38 -16.97
CA LEU A 357 19.53 13.55 -17.59
C LEU A 357 20.94 14.16 -17.43
N GLN A 358 21.07 15.49 -17.47
CA GLN A 358 22.33 16.17 -17.20
C GLN A 358 22.79 15.93 -15.76
N VAL A 359 21.90 16.11 -14.77
CA VAL A 359 22.23 15.86 -13.36
C VAL A 359 22.62 14.40 -13.15
N LEU A 360 21.83 13.46 -13.67
CA LEU A 360 22.10 12.02 -13.52
C LEU A 360 23.41 11.60 -14.18
N ALA A 361 23.74 12.14 -15.34
CA ALA A 361 25.00 11.87 -16.05
C ALA A 361 26.22 12.33 -15.24
N ASN A 362 26.13 13.47 -14.54
CA ASN A 362 27.21 13.96 -13.65
C ASN A 362 27.51 13.00 -12.49
N HIS A 363 26.60 12.09 -12.18
CA HIS A 363 26.76 11.03 -11.18
C HIS A 363 26.98 9.63 -11.81
N GLY A 364 27.39 9.57 -13.07
CA GLY A 364 27.66 8.29 -13.76
C GLY A 364 26.42 7.57 -14.29
N GLY A 365 25.27 8.25 -14.33
CA GLY A 365 24.02 7.66 -14.84
C GLY A 365 24.06 7.44 -16.36
N VAL A 366 23.76 6.22 -16.80
CA VAL A 366 23.68 5.79 -18.19
C VAL A 366 22.21 5.66 -18.60
N HIS A 367 21.71 6.59 -19.39
CA HIS A 367 20.33 6.58 -19.89
C HIS A 367 20.15 5.53 -21.00
N VAL A 368 19.15 4.66 -20.88
CA VAL A 368 18.87 3.56 -21.81
C VAL A 368 17.51 3.68 -22.51
N GLY A 369 16.94 4.89 -22.56
CA GLY A 369 15.68 5.15 -23.26
C GLY A 369 14.43 4.91 -22.40
N THR A 370 13.30 4.57 -23.06
CA THR A 370 11.98 4.46 -22.43
C THR A 370 11.45 3.04 -22.32
N TYR A 371 12.05 2.07 -23.02
CA TYR A 371 11.52 0.71 -23.10
C TYR A 371 11.22 0.08 -21.73
N MET A 372 12.16 0.17 -20.79
CA MET A 372 11.95 -0.36 -19.44
C MET A 372 10.90 0.43 -18.66
N GLY A 373 10.84 1.75 -18.87
CA GLY A 373 9.82 2.61 -18.29
C GLY A 373 8.43 2.30 -18.82
N ASP A 374 8.29 2.10 -20.12
CA ASP A 374 7.00 1.72 -20.75
C ASP A 374 6.54 0.33 -20.27
N LYS A 375 7.47 -0.63 -20.13
CA LYS A 375 7.20 -1.95 -19.56
C LYS A 375 6.76 -1.85 -18.09
N TRP A 376 7.43 -1.01 -17.29
CA TRP A 376 7.02 -0.73 -15.91
C TRP A 376 5.61 -0.13 -15.86
N LYS A 377 5.31 0.88 -16.68
CA LYS A 377 3.97 1.49 -16.78
C LYS A 377 2.88 0.46 -17.05
N HIS A 378 3.13 -0.46 -17.98
CA HIS A 378 2.18 -1.53 -18.33
C HIS A 378 1.94 -2.49 -17.17
N ASN A 379 2.98 -2.80 -16.39
CA ASN A 379 2.95 -3.84 -15.36
C ASN A 379 2.76 -3.30 -13.94
N ARG A 380 2.76 -1.98 -13.71
CA ARG A 380 2.82 -1.39 -12.36
C ARG A 380 1.70 -1.84 -11.41
N PHE A 381 0.52 -2.18 -11.92
CA PHE A 381 -0.59 -2.72 -11.14
C PHE A 381 -0.65 -4.26 -11.21
N ARG A 382 -0.10 -4.85 -12.27
CA ARG A 382 -0.11 -6.31 -12.46
C ARG A 382 0.96 -7.03 -11.63
N SER A 383 2.05 -6.35 -11.30
CA SER A 383 3.15 -6.95 -10.52
C SER A 383 2.73 -7.48 -9.14
N VAL A 384 1.64 -6.97 -8.57
CA VAL A 384 1.08 -7.47 -7.30
C VAL A 384 0.60 -8.92 -7.42
N TYR A 385 0.17 -9.35 -8.61
CA TYR A 385 -0.25 -10.74 -8.88
C TYR A 385 0.91 -11.75 -8.74
N LEU A 386 2.16 -11.29 -8.84
CA LEU A 386 3.34 -12.12 -8.59
C LEU A 386 3.30 -12.81 -7.23
N ARG A 387 2.69 -12.19 -6.22
CA ARG A 387 2.55 -12.78 -4.89
C ARG A 387 1.72 -14.08 -4.92
N ASN A 388 0.65 -14.14 -5.74
CA ASN A 388 -0.13 -15.37 -5.93
C ASN A 388 0.74 -16.47 -6.58
N THR A 389 1.51 -16.11 -7.60
CA THR A 389 2.37 -17.06 -8.32
C THR A 389 3.48 -17.60 -7.42
N LEU A 390 4.12 -16.73 -6.63
CA LEU A 390 5.12 -17.18 -5.65
C LEU A 390 4.51 -18.17 -4.67
N TRP A 391 3.31 -17.91 -4.16
CA TRP A 391 2.60 -18.83 -3.29
C TRP A 391 2.34 -20.19 -3.93
N GLN A 392 1.87 -20.21 -5.19
CA GLN A 392 1.63 -21.44 -5.95
C GLN A 392 2.90 -22.29 -6.12
N HIS A 393 4.09 -21.64 -6.10
CA HIS A 393 5.39 -22.30 -6.15
C HIS A 393 5.99 -22.58 -4.77
N GLY A 394 5.23 -22.40 -3.69
CA GLY A 394 5.66 -22.68 -2.32
C GLY A 394 6.58 -21.64 -1.70
N PHE A 395 6.47 -20.38 -2.15
CA PHE A 395 7.18 -19.26 -1.59
C PHE A 395 6.24 -18.25 -0.94
N VAL A 396 6.66 -17.70 0.16
CA VAL A 396 5.97 -16.59 0.85
C VAL A 396 6.67 -15.29 0.48
N ALA A 397 5.89 -14.24 0.26
CA ALA A 397 6.41 -12.89 0.02
C ALA A 397 5.70 -11.87 0.93
N ASP A 398 6.49 -11.02 1.58
CA ASP A 398 6.00 -9.87 2.34
C ASP A 398 6.86 -8.64 2.11
N THR A 399 6.36 -7.49 2.52
CA THR A 399 7.04 -6.21 2.35
C THR A 399 6.93 -5.38 3.62
N VAL A 400 7.97 -4.61 3.90
CA VAL A 400 7.97 -3.57 4.93
C VAL A 400 8.54 -2.30 4.33
N GLU A 401 7.96 -1.17 4.72
CA GLU A 401 8.45 0.13 4.26
C GLU A 401 8.57 1.12 5.40
N THR A 402 9.46 2.05 5.22
CA THR A 402 9.69 3.20 6.09
C THR A 402 10.02 4.43 5.25
N ALA A 403 10.18 5.57 5.87
CA ALA A 403 10.81 6.75 5.29
C ALA A 403 11.74 7.41 6.31
N CYS A 404 12.86 7.94 5.83
CA CYS A 404 13.83 8.63 6.65
C CYS A 404 14.62 9.68 5.85
N ASP A 405 15.34 10.55 6.56
CA ASP A 405 16.21 11.56 5.97
C ASP A 405 17.40 10.92 5.22
N TRP A 406 17.95 11.62 4.24
CA TRP A 406 19.00 11.09 3.35
C TRP A 406 20.18 10.42 4.05
N PRO A 407 20.75 10.96 5.16
CA PRO A 407 21.88 10.30 5.83
C PRO A 407 21.54 8.92 6.39
N LYS A 408 20.25 8.64 6.62
CA LYS A 408 19.76 7.38 7.19
C LYS A 408 19.31 6.36 6.13
N VAL A 409 19.14 6.75 4.86
CA VAL A 409 18.55 5.89 3.82
C VAL A 409 19.35 4.61 3.61
N LYS A 410 20.65 4.70 3.32
CA LYS A 410 21.51 3.52 3.11
C LYS A 410 21.66 2.67 4.39
N PRO A 411 21.95 3.24 5.59
CA PRO A 411 21.96 2.46 6.83
C PRO A 411 20.63 1.75 7.12
N MET A 412 19.50 2.41 6.90
CA MET A 412 18.16 1.86 7.08
C MET A 412 17.92 0.66 6.17
N MET A 413 18.22 0.79 4.88
CA MET A 413 18.10 -0.29 3.90
C MET A 413 18.89 -1.52 4.35
N MET A 414 20.16 -1.34 4.70
CA MET A 414 21.03 -2.42 5.16
C MET A 414 20.53 -3.08 6.45
N ALA A 415 20.05 -2.26 7.40
CA ALA A 415 19.53 -2.77 8.67
C ALA A 415 18.24 -3.59 8.50
N MET A 416 17.31 -3.16 7.64
CA MET A 416 16.08 -3.91 7.36
C MET A 416 16.38 -5.26 6.68
N GLU A 417 17.29 -5.30 5.69
CA GLU A 417 17.69 -6.52 4.99
C GLU A 417 18.40 -7.50 5.92
N GLN A 418 19.32 -7.00 6.76
CA GLN A 418 20.05 -7.81 7.73
C GLN A 418 19.14 -8.36 8.83
N ALA A 419 18.24 -7.52 9.38
CA ALA A 419 17.31 -7.94 10.44
C ALA A 419 16.41 -9.10 9.97
N ALA A 420 15.89 -9.03 8.74
CA ALA A 420 15.10 -10.12 8.17
C ALA A 420 15.92 -11.40 7.97
N THR A 421 17.15 -11.25 7.50
CA THR A 421 18.08 -12.39 7.27
C THR A 421 18.38 -13.09 8.59
N ASP A 422 18.73 -12.34 9.63
CA ASP A 422 19.07 -12.89 10.95
C ASP A 422 17.87 -13.53 11.64
N ALA A 423 16.68 -12.90 11.50
CA ALA A 423 15.45 -13.43 12.09
C ALA A 423 15.07 -14.78 11.49
N LEU A 424 15.10 -14.92 10.16
CA LEU A 424 14.74 -16.16 9.47
C LEU A 424 15.83 -17.23 9.56
N ALA A 425 17.09 -16.85 9.67
CA ALA A 425 18.21 -17.79 9.91
C ALA A 425 18.03 -18.61 11.19
N LYS A 426 17.38 -18.06 12.23
CA LYS A 426 17.05 -18.79 13.48
C LYS A 426 16.12 -19.98 13.25
N PHE A 427 15.37 -19.98 12.15
CA PHE A 427 14.52 -21.09 11.71
C PHE A 427 15.20 -21.98 10.64
N GLY A 428 16.48 -21.77 10.34
CA GLY A 428 17.19 -22.46 9.27
C GLY A 428 16.72 -22.08 7.87
N VAL A 429 16.08 -20.90 7.72
CA VAL A 429 15.47 -20.43 6.46
C VAL A 429 16.29 -19.30 5.86
N LYS A 430 16.65 -19.44 4.58
CA LYS A 430 17.23 -18.36 3.79
C LYS A 430 16.14 -17.46 3.25
N VAL A 431 16.39 -16.16 3.20
CA VAL A 431 15.49 -15.15 2.63
C VAL A 431 16.18 -14.42 1.48
N HIS A 432 15.44 -14.14 0.41
CA HIS A 432 15.84 -13.23 -0.66
C HIS A 432 15.28 -11.85 -0.34
N THR A 433 16.17 -10.90 -0.02
CA THR A 433 15.82 -9.52 0.32
C THR A 433 16.29 -8.58 -0.78
N TYR A 434 15.46 -7.61 -1.13
CA TYR A 434 15.81 -6.54 -2.06
C TYR A 434 15.00 -5.28 -1.78
N THR A 435 15.62 -4.13 -2.05
CA THR A 435 15.09 -2.84 -1.64
C THR A 435 15.06 -1.84 -2.81
N HIS A 436 14.00 -1.02 -2.83
CA HIS A 436 13.97 0.17 -3.68
C HIS A 436 13.50 1.40 -2.90
N LEU A 437 13.88 2.55 -3.41
CA LEU A 437 13.32 3.83 -3.03
C LEU A 437 12.14 4.12 -3.96
N SER A 438 10.92 4.13 -3.44
CA SER A 438 9.69 4.27 -4.24
C SER A 438 9.13 5.69 -4.27
N HIS A 439 9.35 6.44 -3.18
CA HIS A 439 8.91 7.82 -3.02
C HIS A 439 10.09 8.65 -2.53
N ILE A 440 10.55 9.55 -3.40
CA ILE A 440 11.80 10.28 -3.21
C ILE A 440 11.47 11.76 -2.98
N TYR A 441 11.99 12.31 -1.90
CA TYR A 441 11.76 13.68 -1.46
C TYR A 441 13.06 14.47 -1.43
N ALA A 442 12.99 15.80 -1.41
CA ALA A 442 14.18 16.64 -1.22
C ALA A 442 14.91 16.36 0.10
N GLN A 443 14.16 16.06 1.18
CA GLN A 443 14.66 15.79 2.52
C GLN A 443 15.17 14.36 2.71
N GLY A 444 14.57 13.37 2.05
CA GLY A 444 14.84 11.96 2.28
C GLY A 444 14.10 11.06 1.30
N SER A 445 13.93 9.81 1.65
CA SER A 445 13.22 8.85 0.80
C SER A 445 12.47 7.81 1.61
N SER A 446 11.45 7.20 0.98
CA SER A 446 10.95 5.92 1.46
C SER A 446 11.97 4.82 1.15
N VAL A 447 12.05 3.83 2.03
CA VAL A 447 12.83 2.61 1.87
C VAL A 447 11.85 1.45 1.90
N TYR A 448 11.68 0.79 0.76
CA TYR A 448 10.71 -0.30 0.57
C TYR A 448 11.45 -1.61 0.34
N THR A 449 11.37 -2.52 1.29
CA THR A 449 12.08 -3.79 1.23
C THR A 449 11.10 -4.95 1.05
N THR A 450 11.42 -5.83 0.11
CA THR A 450 10.69 -7.06 -0.17
C THR A 450 11.47 -8.26 0.37
N PHE A 451 10.76 -9.20 0.96
CA PHE A 451 11.28 -10.44 1.55
C PHE A 451 10.58 -11.63 0.91
N VAL A 452 11.35 -12.59 0.40
CA VAL A 452 10.83 -13.84 -0.17
C VAL A 452 11.56 -15.02 0.47
N TRP A 453 10.81 -16.01 0.97
CA TRP A 453 11.36 -17.23 1.58
C TRP A 453 10.50 -18.45 1.32
N PRO A 454 11.03 -19.69 1.46
CA PRO A 454 10.26 -20.91 1.29
C PRO A 454 9.19 -21.07 2.37
N MET A 455 7.99 -21.48 1.95
CA MET A 455 6.86 -21.77 2.83
C MET A 455 7.12 -23.00 3.69
N ALA A 456 6.65 -23.01 4.94
CA ALA A 456 6.58 -24.20 5.77
C ALA A 456 5.28 -24.99 5.51
N ASP A 457 5.28 -26.27 5.94
CA ASP A 457 4.15 -27.17 5.69
C ASP A 457 2.91 -26.81 6.52
N ASP A 458 3.05 -26.12 7.65
CA ASP A 458 1.97 -25.80 8.58
C ASP A 458 1.80 -24.28 8.81
N PHE A 459 0.59 -23.91 9.26
CA PHE A 459 0.20 -22.52 9.54
C PHE A 459 1.06 -21.89 10.64
N GLN A 460 1.25 -22.61 11.75
CA GLN A 460 1.89 -22.05 12.94
C GLN A 460 3.36 -21.70 12.69
N THR A 461 4.09 -22.57 12.00
CA THR A 461 5.49 -22.31 11.62
C THR A 461 5.61 -21.11 10.68
N ASN A 462 4.72 -20.99 9.67
CA ASN A 462 4.72 -19.82 8.79
C ASN A 462 4.41 -18.53 9.55
N LEU A 463 3.44 -18.56 10.47
CA LEU A 463 3.09 -17.42 11.30
C LEU A 463 4.25 -16.98 12.19
N GLN A 464 4.92 -17.91 12.86
CA GLN A 464 6.08 -17.63 13.73
C GLN A 464 7.25 -17.03 12.93
N ARG A 465 7.58 -17.59 11.75
CA ARG A 465 8.61 -17.04 10.86
C ARG A 465 8.29 -15.61 10.45
N TRP A 466 7.05 -15.36 10.03
CA TRP A 466 6.61 -14.03 9.67
C TRP A 466 6.66 -13.04 10.84
N GLN A 467 6.15 -13.43 12.00
CA GLN A 467 6.17 -12.59 13.20
C GLN A 467 7.59 -12.22 13.62
N ALA A 468 8.51 -13.19 13.62
CA ALA A 468 9.90 -12.96 13.97
C ALA A 468 10.58 -11.99 12.98
N MET A 469 10.37 -12.17 11.68
CA MET A 469 10.90 -11.30 10.64
C MET A 469 10.31 -9.89 10.74
N LYS A 470 8.97 -9.79 10.83
CA LYS A 470 8.25 -8.51 10.92
C LYS A 470 8.69 -7.70 12.13
N HIS A 471 8.79 -8.36 13.30
CA HIS A 471 9.27 -7.74 14.53
C HIS A 471 10.71 -7.22 14.39
N ALA A 472 11.63 -8.06 13.93
CA ALA A 472 13.03 -7.67 13.79
C ALA A 472 13.23 -6.48 12.86
N VAL A 473 12.50 -6.47 11.72
CA VAL A 473 12.56 -5.36 10.76
C VAL A 473 11.94 -4.08 11.34
N SER A 474 10.82 -4.18 12.06
CA SER A 474 10.17 -3.03 12.69
C SER A 474 11.05 -2.42 13.80
N GLU A 475 11.70 -3.24 14.62
CA GLU A 475 12.70 -2.78 15.60
C GLU A 475 13.90 -2.10 14.94
N ALA A 476 14.38 -2.63 13.82
CA ALA A 476 15.47 -2.00 13.06
C ALA A 476 15.05 -0.61 12.54
N ILE A 477 13.81 -0.45 12.06
CA ILE A 477 13.27 0.85 11.63
C ILE A 477 13.24 1.84 12.79
N VAL A 478 12.70 1.44 13.94
CA VAL A 478 12.62 2.29 15.14
C VAL A 478 14.02 2.70 15.59
N HIS A 479 14.95 1.73 15.68
CA HIS A 479 16.32 1.98 16.13
C HIS A 479 17.08 2.98 15.25
N HIS A 480 16.85 2.93 13.92
CA HIS A 480 17.47 3.86 12.97
C HIS A 480 16.67 5.17 12.79
N GLY A 481 15.57 5.36 13.52
CA GLY A 481 14.77 6.57 13.52
C GLY A 481 14.09 6.85 12.19
N GLY A 482 13.52 5.81 11.57
CA GLY A 482 12.56 5.91 10.47
C GLY A 482 11.14 5.96 10.98
N THR A 483 10.18 6.40 10.16
CA THR A 483 8.76 6.24 10.47
C THR A 483 8.35 4.78 10.36
N ILE A 484 7.48 4.31 11.26
CA ILE A 484 7.08 2.89 11.23
C ILE A 484 6.26 2.53 9.99
N SER A 485 5.66 3.50 9.34
CA SER A 485 4.98 3.31 8.05
C SER A 485 4.98 4.59 7.23
N HIS A 486 5.37 4.48 5.97
CA HIS A 486 5.34 5.60 5.02
C HIS A 486 3.98 5.76 4.32
N GLN A 487 3.33 4.65 3.92
CA GLN A 487 2.07 4.68 3.15
C GLN A 487 1.12 3.50 3.41
N HIS A 488 1.55 2.43 4.07
CA HIS A 488 0.70 1.26 4.32
C HIS A 488 -0.28 1.48 5.47
N GLY A 489 -0.05 2.49 6.31
CA GLY A 489 -0.73 2.68 7.57
C GLY A 489 -0.08 1.86 8.69
N VAL A 490 -0.63 1.99 9.89
CA VAL A 490 -0.14 1.32 11.09
C VAL A 490 -0.86 -0.02 11.32
N GLY A 491 -2.18 -0.02 11.23
CA GLY A 491 -3.00 -1.19 11.48
C GLY A 491 -2.73 -1.80 12.86
N LYS A 492 -2.81 -3.12 12.92
CA LYS A 492 -2.45 -3.91 14.12
C LYS A 492 -0.99 -4.35 14.10
N ASP A 493 -0.42 -4.55 12.92
CA ASP A 493 0.94 -5.09 12.78
C ASP A 493 2.01 -4.10 13.24
N HIS A 494 1.78 -2.80 13.06
CA HIS A 494 2.74 -1.75 13.41
C HIS A 494 2.35 -0.97 14.69
N ALA A 495 1.15 -1.17 15.24
CA ALA A 495 0.68 -0.49 16.45
C ALA A 495 1.66 -0.59 17.64
N PRO A 496 2.33 -1.73 17.91
CA PRO A 496 3.30 -1.83 19.00
C PRO A 496 4.49 -0.87 18.90
N TYR A 497 4.82 -0.41 17.68
CA TYR A 497 5.98 0.47 17.43
C TYR A 497 5.59 1.95 17.34
N LEU A 498 4.29 2.27 17.25
CA LEU A 498 3.81 3.65 17.15
C LEU A 498 4.24 4.56 18.31
N PRO A 499 4.32 4.07 19.57
CA PRO A 499 4.80 4.88 20.69
C PRO A 499 6.19 5.47 20.52
N ALA A 500 7.09 4.78 19.79
CA ALA A 500 8.44 5.30 19.50
C ALA A 500 8.39 6.57 18.64
N GLU A 501 7.42 6.68 17.73
CA GLU A 501 7.23 7.85 16.85
C GLU A 501 6.41 8.96 17.55
N LYS A 502 5.31 8.60 18.20
CA LYS A 502 4.34 9.57 18.76
C LYS A 502 4.71 10.08 20.15
N GLN A 503 5.57 9.37 20.87
CA GLN A 503 5.94 9.64 22.25
C GLN A 503 4.72 9.60 23.22
N PRO A 504 4.89 9.54 24.54
CA PRO A 504 3.78 9.34 25.48
C PRO A 504 2.68 10.40 25.38
N PHE A 505 3.05 11.68 25.22
CA PHE A 505 2.07 12.77 25.11
C PHE A 505 1.27 12.67 23.80
N GLY A 506 1.91 12.34 22.68
CA GLY A 506 1.23 12.12 21.39
C GLY A 506 0.27 10.94 21.45
N MET A 507 0.65 9.84 22.11
CA MET A 507 -0.24 8.68 22.30
C MET A 507 -1.46 9.04 23.16
N GLN A 508 -1.31 9.81 24.22
CA GLN A 508 -2.42 10.33 25.04
C GLN A 508 -3.34 11.25 24.24
N THR A 509 -2.76 12.09 23.38
CA THR A 509 -3.54 12.97 22.49
C THR A 509 -4.38 12.16 21.53
N LEU A 510 -3.82 11.14 20.86
CA LEU A 510 -4.56 10.23 19.96
C LEU A 510 -5.69 9.51 20.73
N ALA A 511 -5.42 8.98 21.90
CA ALA A 511 -6.44 8.31 22.74
C ALA A 511 -7.60 9.27 23.11
N THR A 512 -7.29 10.53 23.38
CA THR A 512 -8.30 11.56 23.68
C THR A 512 -9.15 11.89 22.46
N LEU A 513 -8.51 12.04 21.28
CA LEU A 513 -9.23 12.26 20.03
C LEU A 513 -10.15 11.09 19.69
N PHE A 514 -9.69 9.85 19.83
CA PHE A 514 -10.54 8.69 19.54
C PHE A 514 -11.75 8.64 20.46
N ARG A 515 -11.60 8.92 21.76
CA ARG A 515 -12.74 9.01 22.70
C ARG A 515 -13.71 10.15 22.36
N GLN A 516 -13.23 11.25 21.80
CA GLN A 516 -14.10 12.35 21.36
C GLN A 516 -15.02 11.93 20.21
N PHE A 517 -14.50 11.17 19.25
CA PHE A 517 -15.26 10.72 18.08
C PHE A 517 -16.06 9.43 18.35
N ASP A 518 -15.56 8.57 19.19
CA ASP A 518 -16.11 7.24 19.53
C ASP A 518 -16.04 6.97 21.04
N PRO A 519 -16.91 7.60 21.84
CA PRO A 519 -16.89 7.46 23.30
C PRO A 519 -17.24 6.05 23.76
N ASP A 520 -18.00 5.29 22.97
CA ASP A 520 -18.50 3.95 23.32
C ASP A 520 -17.59 2.81 22.79
N GLY A 521 -16.49 3.15 22.11
CA GLY A 521 -15.55 2.18 21.55
C GLY A 521 -16.18 1.25 20.50
N VAL A 522 -17.04 1.80 19.65
CA VAL A 522 -17.71 1.09 18.56
C VAL A 522 -16.79 0.86 17.37
N MET A 523 -15.87 1.81 17.09
CA MET A 523 -15.07 1.82 15.86
C MET A 523 -13.79 1.00 15.98
N ASN A 524 -13.60 0.08 15.08
CA ASN A 524 -12.35 -0.62 14.69
C ASN A 524 -11.25 -0.70 15.78
N SER A 525 -11.59 -1.21 16.95
CA SER A 525 -10.67 -1.30 18.08
C SER A 525 -9.41 -2.13 17.76
N GLY A 526 -8.27 -1.70 18.29
CA GLY A 526 -6.97 -2.36 18.12
C GLY A 526 -6.15 -1.87 16.92
N ASN A 527 -6.67 -0.99 16.05
CA ASN A 527 -5.84 -0.25 15.09
C ASN A 527 -5.24 0.98 15.76
N LEU A 528 -4.00 1.33 15.44
CA LEU A 528 -3.24 2.47 15.97
C LEU A 528 -2.92 2.35 17.47
N ILE A 529 -3.94 2.20 18.29
CA ILE A 529 -3.83 2.02 19.75
C ILE A 529 -4.85 0.96 20.22
N GLU A 530 -4.53 0.26 21.29
CA GLU A 530 -5.41 -0.70 21.97
C GLU A 530 -6.62 -0.04 22.65
#